data_f098344a377d4d92c5accd2b53003b77
#
_entry.id   f098344a377d4d92c5accd2b53003b77
#
_cell.length_a   1.000
_cell.length_b   1.000
_cell.length_c   1.000
_cell.angle_alpha   90.00
_cell.angle_beta   90.00
_cell.angle_gamma   90.00
#
_symmetry.space_group_name_H-M   'P 1'
#
loop_
_entity.id
_entity.type
_entity.pdbx_description
1 polymer ?
#
loop_
_entity_poly.entity_id
_entity_poly.type
_entity_poly.pdbx_seq_one_letter_code
_entity_poly.pdbx_strand_id
1 'polypeptide(L)'
;VNVNSYLFYDIETTGINKCFDQVVQFAAIRTDLNLNEISRYEYVVKLRPDVIPAPKAAITHLISLDRLVQAESEYTVIKKIHELLNEPDTISLGYNTLGFDDEFLRFSFYRNLLDPYSHQYANGCSRMDLYPMVALYYLYCPTVLQWPQVNGQPSLRLENLSALNQLAEGQAHDAMVDVEATVALAKRLMHEKATWDYLCNYFIKREDQNRLLKLPRLFDDDSQSFLAMMIAGEMGTKVNYQAPALLLGEHYHYKNQTVWLRLDQEYLKQITISDFSEKILG
;
A
#
# COMPACT_ATOMS: atom_id res chain seq x y z
N VAL A 1 1.15 -19.51 -8.72
CA VAL A 1 1.90 -18.44 -9.40
C VAL A 1 3.36 -18.64 -9.01
N ASN A 2 4.22 -18.92 -9.97
CA ASN A 2 5.67 -18.96 -9.73
C ASN A 2 6.14 -17.52 -9.70
N VAL A 3 6.32 -16.96 -8.51
CA VAL A 3 6.85 -15.61 -8.34
C VAL A 3 8.36 -15.67 -8.44
N ASN A 4 8.93 -14.99 -9.41
CA ASN A 4 10.38 -14.96 -9.60
C ASN A 4 11.07 -13.86 -8.79
N SER A 5 10.38 -12.74 -8.47
CA SER A 5 10.98 -11.62 -7.76
C SER A 5 9.97 -10.70 -7.09
N TYR A 6 10.44 -10.01 -6.06
CA TYR A 6 9.78 -8.81 -5.53
C TYR A 6 10.40 -7.56 -6.17
N LEU A 7 9.58 -6.54 -6.44
CA LEU A 7 10.01 -5.21 -6.82
C LEU A 7 9.51 -4.21 -5.78
N PHE A 8 10.39 -3.85 -4.85
CA PHE A 8 10.11 -2.78 -3.88
C PHE A 8 10.26 -1.44 -4.59
N TYR A 9 9.30 -0.54 -4.42
CA TYR A 9 9.37 0.78 -5.05
C TYR A 9 8.74 1.86 -4.20
N ASP A 10 9.15 3.09 -4.47
CA ASP A 10 8.63 4.32 -3.88
C ASP A 10 8.72 5.45 -4.91
N ILE A 11 7.88 6.48 -4.77
CA ILE A 11 7.87 7.65 -5.66
C ILE A 11 7.85 8.95 -4.88
N GLU A 12 8.49 9.98 -5.47
CA GLU A 12 8.27 11.37 -5.06
C GLU A 12 7.46 12.11 -6.13
N THR A 13 6.62 13.05 -5.69
CA THR A 13 5.64 13.72 -6.55
C THR A 13 5.62 15.23 -6.37
N THR A 14 5.09 15.95 -7.34
CA THR A 14 4.92 17.43 -7.26
C THR A 14 3.83 17.84 -6.26
N GLY A 15 2.99 16.92 -5.79
CA GLY A 15 1.91 17.19 -4.86
C GLY A 15 1.09 15.95 -4.58
N ILE A 16 -0.14 16.09 -4.11
CA ILE A 16 -0.98 14.97 -3.64
C ILE A 16 -2.14 14.63 -4.59
N ASN A 17 -2.31 15.37 -5.66
CA ASN A 17 -3.38 15.13 -6.63
C ASN A 17 -2.95 14.09 -7.66
N LYS A 18 -3.40 12.86 -7.49
CA LYS A 18 -3.02 11.71 -8.31
C LYS A 18 -3.28 11.88 -9.81
N CYS A 19 -4.28 12.70 -10.18
CA CYS A 19 -4.67 12.93 -11.58
C CYS A 19 -3.79 13.97 -12.29
N PHE A 20 -3.38 15.02 -11.58
CA PHE A 20 -2.77 16.21 -12.16
C PHE A 20 -1.32 16.43 -11.74
N ASP A 21 -0.95 16.05 -10.53
CA ASP A 21 0.43 16.11 -10.10
C ASP A 21 1.29 15.08 -10.83
N GLN A 22 2.58 15.32 -10.84
CA GLN A 22 3.55 14.54 -11.60
C GLN A 22 4.47 13.75 -10.67
N VAL A 23 4.81 12.51 -11.04
CA VAL A 23 5.93 11.76 -10.46
C VAL A 23 7.23 12.47 -10.86
N VAL A 24 8.08 12.79 -9.88
CA VAL A 24 9.38 13.46 -10.10
C VAL A 24 10.58 12.58 -9.81
N GLN A 25 10.42 11.57 -8.94
CA GLN A 25 11.41 10.52 -8.71
C GLN A 25 10.70 9.17 -8.58
N PHE A 26 11.32 8.14 -9.07
CA PHE A 26 10.98 6.74 -8.84
C PHE A 26 12.23 6.00 -8.43
N ALA A 27 12.16 5.26 -7.35
CA ALA A 27 13.20 4.35 -6.92
C ALA A 27 12.65 2.94 -6.78
N ALA A 28 13.47 1.94 -7.10
CA ALA A 28 13.08 0.55 -6.89
C ALA A 28 14.28 -0.36 -6.64
N ILE A 29 14.07 -1.39 -5.83
CA ILE A 29 14.99 -2.50 -5.61
C ILE A 29 14.26 -3.80 -5.96
N ARG A 30 14.81 -4.54 -6.92
CA ARG A 30 14.36 -5.88 -7.22
C ARG A 30 15.10 -6.88 -6.35
N THR A 31 14.38 -7.81 -5.74
CA THR A 31 14.95 -8.87 -4.91
C THR A 31 14.50 -10.25 -5.37
N ASP A 32 15.23 -11.29 -4.98
CA ASP A 32 14.74 -12.66 -5.01
C ASP A 32 13.67 -12.90 -3.92
N LEU A 33 13.17 -14.13 -3.84
CA LEU A 33 12.17 -14.52 -2.84
C LEU A 33 12.70 -14.56 -1.39
N ASN A 34 14.01 -14.51 -1.22
CA ASN A 34 14.69 -14.42 0.08
C ASN A 34 15.06 -12.98 0.44
N LEU A 35 14.59 -12.00 -0.34
CA LEU A 35 14.86 -10.57 -0.20
C LEU A 35 16.34 -10.20 -0.40
N ASN A 36 17.11 -10.99 -1.16
CA ASN A 36 18.44 -10.60 -1.60
C ASN A 36 18.31 -9.67 -2.82
N GLU A 37 19.00 -8.54 -2.79
CA GLU A 37 18.99 -7.57 -3.88
C GLU A 37 19.55 -8.18 -5.17
N ILE A 38 18.81 -8.04 -6.28
CA ILE A 38 19.21 -8.45 -7.63
C ILE A 38 19.63 -7.23 -8.45
N SER A 39 18.83 -6.16 -8.38
CA SER A 39 19.06 -4.94 -9.15
C SER A 39 18.40 -3.74 -8.49
N ARG A 40 18.89 -2.55 -8.86
CA ARG A 40 18.46 -1.26 -8.29
C ARG A 40 18.19 -0.27 -9.43
N TYR A 41 17.15 0.51 -9.28
CA TYR A 41 16.70 1.48 -10.28
C TYR A 41 16.38 2.81 -9.60
N GLU A 42 16.86 3.90 -10.17
CA GLU A 42 16.51 5.24 -9.77
C GLU A 42 16.30 6.09 -11.01
N TYR A 43 15.14 6.72 -11.11
CA TYR A 43 14.80 7.60 -12.22
C TYR A 43 14.29 8.93 -11.69
N VAL A 44 14.81 10.02 -12.28
CA VAL A 44 14.30 11.37 -12.08
C VAL A 44 13.52 11.76 -13.33
N VAL A 45 12.36 12.34 -13.15
CA VAL A 45 11.43 12.69 -14.22
C VAL A 45 11.51 14.19 -14.47
N LYS A 46 11.67 14.57 -15.73
CA LYS A 46 11.68 15.98 -16.13
C LYS A 46 10.34 16.63 -15.80
N LEU A 47 10.40 17.76 -15.10
CA LEU A 47 9.21 18.54 -14.78
C LEU A 47 8.54 19.05 -16.07
N ARG A 48 7.26 18.81 -16.22
CA ARG A 48 6.48 19.32 -17.34
C ARG A 48 6.25 20.82 -17.18
N PRO A 49 6.19 21.58 -18.29
CA PRO A 49 6.03 23.03 -18.24
C PRO A 49 4.65 23.49 -17.72
N ASP A 50 3.65 22.61 -17.71
CA ASP A 50 2.29 22.86 -17.24
C ASP A 50 2.08 22.46 -15.75
N VAL A 51 3.11 21.94 -15.09
CA VAL A 51 3.04 21.50 -13.68
C VAL A 51 3.83 22.46 -12.79
N ILE A 52 3.18 22.94 -11.75
CA ILE A 52 3.78 23.77 -10.70
C ILE A 52 3.87 22.91 -9.43
N PRO A 53 5.10 22.56 -8.96
CA PRO A 53 5.23 21.76 -7.75
C PRO A 53 4.65 22.48 -6.53
N ALA A 54 3.90 21.75 -5.72
CA ALA A 54 3.41 22.24 -4.44
C ALA A 54 4.61 22.54 -3.51
N PRO A 55 4.67 23.70 -2.85
CA PRO A 55 5.79 24.04 -1.96
C PRO A 55 6.04 22.99 -0.89
N LYS A 56 4.97 22.39 -0.35
CA LYS A 56 5.08 21.33 0.66
C LYS A 56 5.80 20.09 0.10
N ALA A 57 5.47 19.66 -1.11
CA ALA A 57 6.13 18.52 -1.76
C ALA A 57 7.62 18.80 -1.96
N ALA A 58 7.96 19.98 -2.51
CA ALA A 58 9.35 20.39 -2.74
C ALA A 58 10.18 20.45 -1.46
N ILE A 59 9.58 20.87 -0.33
CA ILE A 59 10.24 20.88 0.99
C ILE A 59 10.37 19.46 1.56
N THR A 60 9.48 18.55 1.20
CA THR A 60 9.50 17.18 1.69
C THR A 60 10.62 16.37 1.03
N HIS A 61 10.64 16.26 -0.30
CA HIS A 61 11.62 15.43 -1.01
C HIS A 61 12.95 16.16 -1.33
N LEU A 62 13.02 17.48 -1.25
CA LEU A 62 14.21 18.34 -1.48
C LEU A 62 14.87 18.16 -2.84
N ILE A 63 14.20 17.61 -3.85
CA ILE A 63 14.74 17.51 -5.22
C ILE A 63 14.77 18.90 -5.83
N SER A 64 15.96 19.33 -6.27
CA SER A 64 16.13 20.66 -6.87
C SER A 64 15.45 20.77 -8.23
N LEU A 65 14.93 21.96 -8.55
CA LEU A 65 14.32 22.23 -9.86
C LEU A 65 15.33 22.02 -11.00
N ASP A 66 16.61 22.35 -10.79
CA ASP A 66 17.66 22.14 -11.78
C ASP A 66 17.82 20.65 -12.14
N ARG A 67 17.75 19.77 -11.15
CA ARG A 67 17.79 18.31 -11.37
C ARG A 67 16.58 17.86 -12.20
N LEU A 68 15.39 18.40 -11.92
CA LEU A 68 14.16 18.06 -12.65
C LEU A 68 14.17 18.56 -14.10
N VAL A 69 14.71 19.76 -14.33
CA VAL A 69 14.79 20.34 -15.70
C VAL A 69 15.75 19.57 -16.61
N GLN A 70 16.83 19.02 -16.04
CA GLN A 70 17.85 18.26 -16.77
C GLN A 70 17.52 16.79 -16.96
N ALA A 71 16.48 16.29 -16.30
CA ALA A 71 16.10 14.89 -16.32
C ALA A 71 15.48 14.46 -17.68
N GLU A 72 15.29 13.14 -17.83
CA GLU A 72 14.62 12.57 -19.01
C GLU A 72 13.12 12.91 -19.02
N SER A 73 12.52 12.93 -20.21
CA SER A 73 11.09 13.24 -20.37
C SER A 73 10.18 12.29 -19.58
N GLU A 74 9.02 12.80 -19.15
CA GLU A 74 8.02 12.00 -18.44
C GLU A 74 7.69 10.70 -19.22
N TYR A 75 7.40 10.81 -20.52
CA TYR A 75 7.09 9.65 -21.34
C TYR A 75 8.18 8.58 -21.31
N THR A 76 9.44 9.00 -21.46
CA THR A 76 10.58 8.06 -21.47
C THR A 76 10.71 7.31 -20.15
N VAL A 77 10.64 8.05 -19.04
CA VAL A 77 10.81 7.45 -17.70
C VAL A 77 9.61 6.60 -17.32
N ILE A 78 8.39 7.10 -17.52
CA ILE A 78 7.16 6.37 -17.19
C ILE A 78 7.04 5.08 -18.00
N LYS A 79 7.50 5.08 -19.26
CA LYS A 79 7.59 3.85 -20.05
C LYS A 79 8.57 2.84 -19.45
N LYS A 80 9.75 3.26 -19.01
CA LYS A 80 10.72 2.38 -18.31
C LYS A 80 10.11 1.78 -17.02
N ILE A 81 9.43 2.62 -16.22
CA ILE A 81 8.74 2.18 -15.00
C ILE A 81 7.65 1.17 -15.33
N HIS A 82 6.85 1.43 -16.36
CA HIS A 82 5.80 0.51 -16.79
C HIS A 82 6.38 -0.85 -17.23
N GLU A 83 7.45 -0.86 -18.03
CA GLU A 83 8.14 -2.09 -18.44
C GLU A 83 8.68 -2.86 -17.22
N LEU A 84 9.30 -2.17 -16.26
CA LEU A 84 9.86 -2.75 -15.05
C LEU A 84 8.80 -3.41 -14.16
N LEU A 85 7.65 -2.76 -13.97
CA LEU A 85 6.53 -3.29 -13.18
C LEU A 85 5.79 -4.44 -13.87
N ASN A 86 5.86 -4.51 -15.19
CA ASN A 86 5.21 -5.56 -16.01
C ASN A 86 6.14 -6.73 -16.38
N GLU A 87 7.36 -6.77 -15.84
CA GLU A 87 8.19 -7.97 -16.00
C GLU A 87 7.46 -9.20 -15.45
N PRO A 88 7.43 -10.33 -16.19
CA PRO A 88 6.65 -11.51 -15.80
C PRO A 88 6.94 -11.97 -14.37
N ASP A 89 5.90 -12.43 -13.68
CA ASP A 89 5.95 -13.00 -12.33
C ASP A 89 6.55 -12.06 -11.27
N THR A 90 6.39 -10.73 -11.45
CA THR A 90 6.80 -9.72 -10.47
C THR A 90 5.68 -9.46 -9.46
N ILE A 91 6.01 -9.45 -8.16
CA ILE A 91 5.20 -8.82 -7.13
C ILE A 91 5.76 -7.41 -6.87
N SER A 92 5.02 -6.39 -7.27
CA SER A 92 5.37 -5.01 -6.91
C SER A 92 4.85 -4.67 -5.52
N LEU A 93 5.67 -4.01 -4.70
CA LEU A 93 5.29 -3.65 -3.34
C LEU A 93 6.09 -2.46 -2.82
N GLY A 94 5.57 -1.86 -1.76
CA GLY A 94 6.22 -0.77 -1.04
C GLY A 94 5.53 -0.54 0.30
N TYR A 95 5.62 0.66 0.82
CA TYR A 95 5.02 1.06 2.08
C TYR A 95 3.90 2.07 1.86
N ASN A 96 2.64 1.66 2.04
CA ASN A 96 1.44 2.44 1.72
C ASN A 96 1.29 2.75 0.21
N THR A 97 1.90 1.95 -0.63
CA THR A 97 1.93 2.17 -2.08
C THR A 97 0.57 1.99 -2.73
N LEU A 98 -0.27 1.06 -2.28
CA LEU A 98 -1.61 0.85 -2.84
C LEU A 98 -2.54 2.04 -2.61
N GLY A 99 -2.30 2.82 -1.55
CA GLY A 99 -3.06 4.03 -1.22
C GLY A 99 -2.58 5.29 -1.96
N PHE A 100 -1.33 5.33 -2.42
CA PHE A 100 -0.72 6.54 -2.97
C PHE A 100 0.05 6.28 -4.27
N ASP A 101 1.19 5.59 -4.23
CA ASP A 101 2.13 5.44 -5.35
C ASP A 101 1.53 4.74 -6.56
N ASP A 102 0.85 3.63 -6.33
CA ASP A 102 0.21 2.83 -7.37
C ASP A 102 -0.85 3.65 -8.14
N GLU A 103 -1.61 4.48 -7.42
CA GLU A 103 -2.58 5.36 -8.03
C GLU A 103 -1.90 6.46 -8.87
N PHE A 104 -0.80 7.07 -8.40
CA PHE A 104 -0.02 8.03 -9.19
C PHE A 104 0.55 7.39 -10.45
N LEU A 105 1.12 6.20 -10.33
CA LEU A 105 1.64 5.46 -11.48
C LEU A 105 0.54 5.10 -12.47
N ARG A 106 -0.63 4.67 -11.99
CA ARG A 106 -1.79 4.37 -12.81
C ARG A 106 -2.23 5.57 -13.66
N PHE A 107 -2.36 6.76 -13.07
CA PHE A 107 -2.68 7.98 -13.80
C PHE A 107 -1.55 8.42 -14.73
N SER A 108 -0.29 8.22 -14.33
CA SER A 108 0.87 8.49 -15.17
C SER A 108 0.92 7.56 -16.38
N PHE A 109 0.63 6.27 -16.23
CA PHE A 109 0.52 5.31 -17.34
C PHE A 109 -0.60 5.71 -18.30
N TYR A 110 -1.80 5.98 -17.78
CA TYR A 110 -2.93 6.42 -18.58
C TYR A 110 -2.62 7.69 -19.39
N ARG A 111 -2.03 8.71 -18.76
CA ARG A 111 -1.65 9.96 -19.41
C ARG A 111 -0.61 9.76 -20.53
N ASN A 112 0.26 8.77 -20.38
CA ASN A 112 1.28 8.41 -21.36
C ASN A 112 0.83 7.30 -22.35
N LEU A 113 -0.47 6.99 -22.41
CA LEU A 113 -1.08 5.98 -23.31
C LEU A 113 -0.53 4.55 -23.10
N LEU A 114 -0.15 4.22 -21.86
CA LEU A 114 0.24 2.88 -21.44
C LEU A 114 -0.92 2.25 -20.67
N ASP A 115 -0.98 0.91 -20.62
CA ASP A 115 -2.01 0.21 -19.85
C ASP A 115 -1.86 0.52 -18.35
N PRO A 116 -2.87 1.12 -17.70
CA PRO A 116 -2.76 1.57 -16.31
C PRO A 116 -2.88 0.44 -15.28
N TYR A 117 -3.25 -0.77 -15.69
CA TYR A 117 -3.58 -1.87 -14.77
C TYR A 117 -2.78 -3.15 -15.00
N SER A 118 -2.10 -3.32 -16.14
CA SER A 118 -1.46 -4.58 -16.54
C SER A 118 -0.49 -5.13 -15.46
N HIS A 119 0.28 -4.24 -14.81
CA HIS A 119 1.21 -4.61 -13.72
C HIS A 119 0.53 -5.24 -12.49
N GLN A 120 -0.79 -5.16 -12.39
CA GLN A 120 -1.56 -5.67 -11.25
C GLN A 120 -1.97 -7.13 -11.42
N TYR A 121 -2.03 -7.64 -12.67
CA TYR A 121 -2.58 -8.96 -12.95
C TYR A 121 -2.02 -9.66 -14.20
N ALA A 122 -1.43 -8.93 -15.15
CA ALA A 122 -0.96 -9.51 -16.39
C ALA A 122 0.35 -10.27 -16.17
N ASN A 123 0.62 -11.29 -17.00
CA ASN A 123 1.89 -12.04 -17.01
C ASN A 123 2.33 -12.59 -15.64
N GLY A 124 1.40 -12.95 -14.76
CA GLY A 124 1.71 -13.40 -13.41
C GLY A 124 2.07 -12.29 -12.43
N CYS A 125 1.99 -11.02 -12.83
CA CYS A 125 2.23 -9.88 -11.96
C CYS A 125 1.14 -9.76 -10.88
N SER A 126 1.54 -9.21 -9.73
CA SER A 126 0.64 -8.90 -8.62
C SER A 126 1.20 -7.76 -7.76
N ARG A 127 0.41 -7.31 -6.80
CA ARG A 127 0.77 -6.21 -5.91
C ARG A 127 0.67 -6.61 -4.45
N MET A 128 1.49 -6.02 -3.61
CA MET A 128 1.40 -6.09 -2.15
C MET A 128 1.64 -4.71 -1.53
N ASP A 129 1.38 -4.61 -0.22
CA ASP A 129 1.67 -3.41 0.55
C ASP A 129 2.09 -3.81 1.97
N LEU A 130 3.21 -3.29 2.45
CA LEU A 130 3.71 -3.62 3.78
C LEU A 130 2.95 -2.88 4.89
N TYR A 131 2.35 -1.72 4.62
CA TYR A 131 1.69 -0.93 5.65
C TYR A 131 0.57 -1.70 6.40
N PRO A 132 -0.41 -2.34 5.72
CA PRO A 132 -1.40 -3.15 6.42
C PRO A 132 -0.78 -4.38 7.11
N MET A 133 0.29 -4.96 6.55
CA MET A 133 1.01 -6.06 7.20
C MET A 133 1.62 -5.60 8.52
N VAL A 134 2.29 -4.45 8.53
CA VAL A 134 2.91 -3.86 9.74
C VAL A 134 1.90 -3.63 10.85
N ALA A 135 0.68 -3.19 10.52
CA ALA A 135 -0.39 -3.03 11.51
C ALA A 135 -0.72 -4.36 12.22
N LEU A 136 -0.74 -5.47 11.47
CA LEU A 136 -0.97 -6.79 12.06
C LEU A 136 0.23 -7.25 12.89
N TYR A 137 1.47 -7.05 12.42
CA TYR A 137 2.67 -7.37 13.20
C TYR A 137 2.74 -6.58 14.51
N TYR A 138 2.36 -5.29 14.48
CA TYR A 138 2.27 -4.48 15.69
C TYR A 138 1.34 -5.10 16.74
N LEU A 139 0.19 -5.63 16.30
CA LEU A 139 -0.83 -6.19 17.19
C LEU A 139 -0.51 -7.59 17.70
N TYR A 140 0.04 -8.46 16.84
CA TYR A 140 0.13 -9.89 17.11
C TYR A 140 1.54 -10.46 17.16
N CYS A 141 2.53 -9.71 16.68
CA CYS A 141 3.96 -10.09 16.73
C CYS A 141 4.80 -8.91 17.26
N PRO A 142 4.51 -8.37 18.46
CA PRO A 142 5.11 -7.12 18.93
C PRO A 142 6.62 -7.18 19.15
N THR A 143 7.21 -8.37 19.21
CA THR A 143 8.64 -8.56 19.44
C THR A 143 9.51 -8.46 18.19
N VAL A 144 8.90 -8.41 16.98
CA VAL A 144 9.62 -8.41 15.71
C VAL A 144 10.34 -7.09 15.44
N LEU A 145 9.80 -5.98 15.96
CA LEU A 145 10.33 -4.63 15.83
C LEU A 145 10.25 -3.87 17.15
N GLN A 146 11.02 -2.79 17.24
CA GLN A 146 10.78 -1.74 18.21
C GLN A 146 9.71 -0.79 17.64
N TRP A 147 8.67 -0.51 18.43
CA TRP A 147 7.51 0.27 17.97
C TRP A 147 7.62 1.73 18.44
N PRO A 148 7.78 2.68 17.49
CA PRO A 148 7.94 4.08 17.83
C PRO A 148 6.69 4.68 18.45
N GLN A 149 6.90 5.64 19.35
CA GLN A 149 5.85 6.44 19.97
C GLN A 149 6.00 7.90 19.54
N VAL A 150 4.94 8.52 19.07
CA VAL A 150 4.88 9.93 18.73
C VAL A 150 3.74 10.56 19.52
N ASN A 151 4.05 11.54 20.37
CA ASN A 151 3.09 12.16 21.27
C ASN A 151 2.33 11.15 22.17
N GLY A 152 3.02 10.09 22.63
CA GLY A 152 2.44 9.04 23.48
C GLY A 152 1.50 8.07 22.75
N GLN A 153 1.49 8.09 21.40
CA GLN A 153 0.72 7.18 20.58
C GLN A 153 1.66 6.37 19.67
N PRO A 154 1.38 5.08 19.40
CA PRO A 154 2.17 4.30 18.48
C PRO A 154 2.13 4.90 17.07
N SER A 155 3.26 4.86 16.38
CA SER A 155 3.38 5.33 15.01
C SER A 155 3.83 4.20 14.10
N LEU A 156 3.06 3.93 13.06
CA LEU A 156 3.40 2.96 12.03
C LEU A 156 3.94 3.64 10.76
N ARG A 157 4.38 4.90 10.84
CA ARG A 157 5.01 5.58 9.70
C ARG A 157 6.40 5.02 9.44
N LEU A 158 6.74 4.84 8.15
CA LEU A 158 8.02 4.26 7.73
C LEU A 158 9.21 5.04 8.32
N GLU A 159 9.19 6.36 8.27
CA GLU A 159 10.22 7.23 8.80
C GLU A 159 10.51 6.97 10.29
N ASN A 160 9.46 6.78 11.10
CA ASN A 160 9.60 6.53 12.54
C ASN A 160 10.07 5.10 12.83
N LEU A 161 9.57 4.11 12.07
CA LEU A 161 10.01 2.73 12.15
C LEU A 161 11.47 2.61 11.72
N SER A 162 11.85 3.27 10.63
CA SER A 162 13.21 3.26 10.10
C SER A 162 14.19 3.87 11.11
N ALA A 163 13.88 5.04 11.66
CA ALA A 163 14.74 5.71 12.63
C ALA A 163 14.94 4.86 13.90
N LEU A 164 13.86 4.31 14.48
CA LEU A 164 13.95 3.53 15.72
C LEU A 164 14.64 2.17 15.52
N ASN A 165 14.41 1.53 14.38
CA ASN A 165 14.94 0.19 14.09
C ASN A 165 16.20 0.21 13.23
N GLN A 166 16.72 1.39 12.84
CA GLN A 166 17.92 1.54 12.01
C GLN A 166 17.81 0.72 10.71
N LEU A 167 16.72 0.94 9.95
CA LEU A 167 16.42 0.16 8.75
C LEU A 167 17.18 0.65 7.53
N ALA A 168 17.44 1.95 7.44
CA ALA A 168 18.23 2.58 6.37
C ALA A 168 18.99 3.79 6.91
N GLU A 169 20.05 4.18 6.20
CA GLU A 169 20.82 5.39 6.45
C GLU A 169 20.50 6.40 5.34
N GLY A 170 20.25 7.66 5.70
CA GLY A 170 19.97 8.71 4.74
C GLY A 170 18.81 9.60 5.18
N GLN A 171 18.39 10.47 4.26
CA GLN A 171 17.30 11.39 4.50
C GLN A 171 15.97 10.71 4.17
N ALA A 172 15.03 10.73 5.12
CA ALA A 172 13.65 10.33 4.85
C ALA A 172 13.06 11.20 3.72
N HIS A 173 12.16 10.63 2.92
CA HIS A 173 11.61 11.24 1.71
C HIS A 173 12.64 11.45 0.58
N ASP A 174 13.67 10.63 0.54
CA ASP A 174 14.37 10.27 -0.67
C ASP A 174 13.86 8.89 -1.06
N ALA A 175 13.28 8.75 -2.24
CA ALA A 175 12.60 7.51 -2.65
C ALA A 175 13.52 6.28 -2.53
N MET A 176 14.84 6.40 -2.79
CA MET A 176 15.73 5.24 -2.66
C MET A 176 15.97 4.87 -1.19
N VAL A 177 16.09 5.83 -0.29
CA VAL A 177 16.23 5.59 1.15
C VAL A 177 14.97 4.91 1.70
N ASP A 178 13.80 5.34 1.26
CA ASP A 178 12.52 4.75 1.68
C ASP A 178 12.32 3.33 1.13
N VAL A 179 12.80 3.05 -0.09
CA VAL A 179 12.85 1.68 -0.63
C VAL A 179 13.82 0.80 0.17
N GLU A 180 15.02 1.27 0.51
CA GLU A 180 15.98 0.55 1.34
C GLU A 180 15.41 0.22 2.72
N ALA A 181 14.77 1.21 3.36
CA ALA A 181 14.08 1.01 4.63
C ALA A 181 12.98 -0.04 4.51
N THR A 182 12.22 -0.01 3.42
CA THR A 182 11.13 -0.95 3.16
C THR A 182 11.63 -2.38 2.95
N VAL A 183 12.73 -2.57 2.21
CA VAL A 183 13.38 -3.89 2.05
C VAL A 183 13.92 -4.40 3.38
N ALA A 184 14.58 -3.56 4.17
CA ALA A 184 15.11 -3.93 5.48
C ALA A 184 13.96 -4.28 6.46
N LEU A 185 12.87 -3.54 6.43
CA LEU A 185 11.65 -3.84 7.17
C LEU A 185 11.09 -5.20 6.77
N ALA A 186 10.90 -5.46 5.49
CA ALA A 186 10.40 -6.74 4.98
C ALA A 186 11.26 -7.91 5.44
N LYS A 187 12.61 -7.77 5.43
CA LYS A 187 13.54 -8.80 5.95
C LYS A 187 13.28 -9.11 7.43
N ARG A 188 13.04 -8.08 8.25
CA ARG A 188 12.71 -8.27 9.66
C ARG A 188 11.37 -8.96 9.87
N LEU A 189 10.35 -8.56 9.14
CA LEU A 189 9.01 -9.17 9.20
C LEU A 189 9.05 -10.64 8.76
N MET A 190 9.84 -10.95 7.74
CA MET A 190 9.97 -12.30 7.18
C MET A 190 10.64 -13.31 8.18
N HIS A 191 11.31 -12.85 9.23
CA HIS A 191 11.80 -13.75 10.29
C HIS A 191 10.65 -14.51 10.96
N GLU A 192 9.46 -13.91 11.07
CA GLU A 192 8.22 -14.57 11.47
C GLU A 192 7.54 -15.21 10.25
N LYS A 193 8.20 -16.25 9.68
CA LYS A 193 7.84 -16.87 8.40
C LYS A 193 6.37 -17.24 8.28
N ALA A 194 5.79 -17.84 9.31
CA ALA A 194 4.39 -18.26 9.30
C ALA A 194 3.43 -17.06 9.16
N THR A 195 3.72 -15.96 9.85
CA THR A 195 2.95 -14.72 9.78
C THR A 195 3.13 -14.06 8.42
N TRP A 196 4.37 -14.01 7.91
CA TRP A 196 4.66 -13.48 6.57
C TRP A 196 3.87 -14.21 5.48
N ASP A 197 3.97 -15.55 5.43
CA ASP A 197 3.27 -16.36 4.43
C ASP A 197 1.75 -16.23 4.55
N TYR A 198 1.24 -16.16 5.78
CA TYR A 198 -0.18 -15.91 6.03
C TYR A 198 -0.62 -14.57 5.45
N LEU A 199 0.15 -13.49 5.64
CA LEU A 199 -0.21 -12.15 5.20
C LEU A 199 -0.05 -11.97 3.69
N CYS A 200 0.97 -12.54 3.06
CA CYS A 200 1.14 -12.51 1.61
C CYS A 200 -0.13 -12.99 0.88
N ASN A 201 -0.84 -13.95 1.46
CA ASN A 201 -2.07 -14.47 0.87
C ASN A 201 -3.25 -13.49 0.86
N TYR A 202 -3.25 -12.39 1.63
CA TYR A 202 -4.28 -11.34 1.53
C TYR A 202 -4.26 -10.62 0.18
N PHE A 203 -3.13 -10.63 -0.49
CA PHE A 203 -2.96 -10.00 -1.79
C PHE A 203 -3.25 -10.95 -2.96
N ILE A 204 -3.65 -12.21 -2.66
CA ILE A 204 -4.09 -13.22 -3.64
C ILE A 204 -5.59 -13.38 -3.52
N LYS A 205 -6.36 -12.76 -4.43
CA LYS A 205 -7.83 -12.69 -4.38
C LYS A 205 -8.51 -14.02 -4.03
N ARG A 206 -8.09 -15.13 -4.65
CA ARG A 206 -8.68 -16.45 -4.40
C ARG A 206 -8.44 -16.93 -2.97
N GLU A 207 -7.23 -16.73 -2.47
CA GLU A 207 -6.85 -17.18 -1.12
C GLU A 207 -7.55 -16.32 -0.06
N ASP A 208 -7.69 -15.02 -0.30
CA ASP A 208 -8.41 -14.12 0.58
C ASP A 208 -9.91 -14.46 0.63
N GLN A 209 -10.54 -14.74 -0.50
CA GLN A 209 -11.93 -15.23 -0.55
C GLN A 209 -12.10 -16.54 0.22
N ASN A 210 -11.16 -17.48 0.10
CA ASN A 210 -11.19 -18.73 0.87
C ASN A 210 -11.08 -18.51 2.39
N ARG A 211 -10.43 -17.45 2.83
CA ARG A 211 -10.35 -17.06 4.25
C ARG A 211 -11.68 -16.52 4.75
N LEU A 212 -12.35 -15.66 3.96
CA LEU A 212 -13.66 -15.12 4.33
C LEU A 212 -14.66 -16.24 4.59
N LEU A 213 -14.65 -17.30 3.79
CA LEU A 213 -15.53 -18.47 3.98
C LEU A 213 -15.28 -19.25 5.28
N LYS A 214 -14.12 -19.07 5.92
CA LYS A 214 -13.74 -19.72 7.18
C LYS A 214 -14.04 -18.86 8.41
N LEU A 215 -14.49 -17.62 8.22
CA LEU A 215 -14.87 -16.74 9.32
C LEU A 215 -16.12 -17.24 10.03
N PRO A 216 -16.27 -16.97 11.33
CA PRO A 216 -17.51 -17.29 12.06
C PRO A 216 -18.68 -16.52 11.47
N ARG A 217 -19.82 -17.18 11.36
CA ARG A 217 -21.08 -16.57 10.93
C ARG A 217 -21.83 -15.99 12.13
N LEU A 218 -22.54 -14.89 11.89
CA LEU A 218 -23.41 -14.29 12.92
C LEU A 218 -24.70 -15.09 13.10
N PHE A 219 -25.21 -15.67 12.00
CA PHE A 219 -26.45 -16.49 11.98
C PHE A 219 -26.17 -17.84 11.32
N ASP A 220 -26.86 -18.89 11.77
CA ASP A 220 -26.77 -20.24 11.20
C ASP A 220 -27.65 -20.43 9.95
N ASP A 221 -27.97 -19.34 9.26
CA ASP A 221 -28.72 -19.35 8.01
C ASP A 221 -27.78 -19.28 6.79
N ASP A 222 -28.34 -19.30 5.58
CA ASP A 222 -27.60 -19.18 4.34
C ASP A 222 -27.07 -17.75 4.08
N SER A 223 -27.25 -16.82 5.01
CA SER A 223 -26.71 -15.46 4.92
C SER A 223 -25.18 -15.47 4.97
N GLN A 224 -24.55 -14.64 4.14
CA GLN A 224 -23.10 -14.44 4.17
C GLN A 224 -22.66 -13.45 5.27
N SER A 225 -23.31 -13.51 6.43
CA SER A 225 -23.06 -12.61 7.57
C SER A 225 -21.85 -13.09 8.38
N PHE A 226 -20.63 -12.81 7.90
CA PHE A 226 -19.40 -13.18 8.58
C PHE A 226 -18.94 -12.09 9.54
N LEU A 227 -18.45 -12.51 10.72
CA LEU A 227 -17.80 -11.65 11.70
C LEU A 227 -16.29 -11.74 11.57
N ALA A 228 -15.62 -10.59 11.58
CA ALA A 228 -14.16 -10.51 11.55
C ALA A 228 -13.64 -9.41 12.49
N MET A 229 -12.38 -9.54 12.91
CA MET A 229 -11.61 -8.41 13.39
C MET A 229 -10.88 -7.80 12.17
N MET A 230 -11.33 -6.64 11.74
CA MET A 230 -10.70 -5.89 10.66
C MET A 230 -9.49 -5.14 11.21
N ILE A 231 -8.35 -5.23 10.51
CA ILE A 231 -7.11 -4.56 10.87
C ILE A 231 -6.71 -3.66 9.71
N ALA A 232 -6.56 -2.37 9.97
CA ALA A 232 -6.14 -1.39 8.98
C ALA A 232 -5.49 -0.18 9.64
N GLY A 233 -4.43 0.34 9.03
CA GLY A 233 -3.74 1.53 9.52
C GLY A 233 -4.63 2.76 9.58
N GLU A 234 -5.57 2.89 8.64
CA GLU A 234 -6.54 3.97 8.54
C GLU A 234 -7.52 4.06 9.72
N MET A 235 -7.70 2.96 10.46
CA MET A 235 -8.53 2.97 11.68
C MET A 235 -7.90 3.81 12.80
N GLY A 236 -6.58 3.96 12.74
CA GLY A 236 -5.83 4.83 13.63
C GLY A 236 -5.64 4.28 15.06
N THR A 237 -4.87 5.05 15.83
CA THR A 237 -4.43 4.65 17.18
C THR A 237 -5.56 4.59 18.21
N LYS A 238 -6.64 5.37 18.02
CA LYS A 238 -7.76 5.42 18.98
C LYS A 238 -8.43 4.06 19.19
N VAL A 239 -8.48 3.24 18.16
CA VAL A 239 -9.02 1.88 18.20
C VAL A 239 -7.91 0.83 18.06
N ASN A 240 -6.67 1.24 18.26
CA ASN A 240 -5.50 0.38 18.16
C ASN A 240 -5.43 -0.37 16.83
N TYR A 241 -5.69 0.34 15.70
CA TYR A 241 -5.67 -0.15 14.31
C TYR A 241 -6.58 -1.34 13.99
N GLN A 242 -7.56 -1.65 14.85
CA GLN A 242 -8.48 -2.78 14.65
C GLN A 242 -9.90 -2.45 15.09
N ALA A 243 -10.87 -3.09 14.43
CA ALA A 243 -12.27 -2.99 14.82
C ALA A 243 -13.04 -4.27 14.47
N PRO A 244 -13.99 -4.69 15.29
CA PRO A 244 -14.91 -5.75 14.91
C PRO A 244 -15.78 -5.28 13.75
N ALA A 245 -15.99 -6.15 12.76
CA ALA A 245 -16.74 -5.84 11.56
C ALA A 245 -17.60 -7.01 11.12
N LEU A 246 -18.74 -6.67 10.51
CA LEU A 246 -19.70 -7.59 9.92
C LEU A 246 -19.68 -7.45 8.41
N LEU A 247 -19.49 -8.55 7.67
CA LEU A 247 -19.62 -8.56 6.22
C LEU A 247 -21.09 -8.36 5.83
N LEU A 248 -21.37 -7.35 5.02
CA LEU A 248 -22.71 -7.07 4.48
C LEU A 248 -22.91 -7.66 3.07
N GLY A 249 -21.84 -8.00 2.37
CA GLY A 249 -21.89 -8.57 1.04
C GLY A 249 -20.92 -7.92 0.06
N GLU A 250 -21.13 -8.16 -1.23
CA GLU A 250 -20.37 -7.53 -2.31
C GLU A 250 -20.86 -6.10 -2.56
N HIS A 251 -19.94 -5.22 -2.97
CA HIS A 251 -20.29 -3.86 -3.36
C HIS A 251 -21.14 -3.87 -4.65
N TYR A 252 -22.22 -3.08 -4.69
CA TYR A 252 -23.17 -3.07 -5.81
C TYR A 252 -22.52 -2.78 -7.17
N HIS A 253 -21.66 -1.75 -7.26
CA HIS A 253 -21.00 -1.37 -8.51
C HIS A 253 -19.66 -2.09 -8.74
N TYR A 254 -18.93 -2.41 -7.67
CA TYR A 254 -17.57 -2.94 -7.72
C TYR A 254 -17.54 -4.37 -7.16
N LYS A 255 -17.89 -5.34 -7.98
CA LYS A 255 -18.00 -6.76 -7.59
C LYS A 255 -16.70 -7.38 -7.03
N ASN A 256 -15.59 -6.67 -7.12
CA ASN A 256 -14.31 -7.08 -6.55
C ASN A 256 -14.08 -6.51 -5.13
N GLN A 257 -15.07 -5.78 -4.60
CA GLN A 257 -15.02 -5.17 -3.28
C GLN A 257 -16.11 -5.75 -2.39
N THR A 258 -15.81 -5.91 -1.11
CA THR A 258 -16.77 -6.30 -0.07
C THR A 258 -17.12 -5.10 0.80
N VAL A 259 -18.34 -5.04 1.28
CA VAL A 259 -18.84 -4.00 2.17
C VAL A 259 -18.89 -4.54 3.59
N TRP A 260 -18.30 -3.81 4.52
CA TRP A 260 -18.21 -4.18 5.91
C TRP A 260 -18.80 -3.11 6.82
N LEU A 261 -19.59 -3.51 7.81
CA LEU A 261 -20.09 -2.65 8.87
C LEU A 261 -19.16 -2.74 10.09
N ARG A 262 -18.56 -1.63 10.48
CA ARG A 262 -17.80 -1.56 11.74
C ARG A 262 -18.75 -1.55 12.91
N LEU A 263 -18.54 -2.47 13.86
CA LEU A 263 -19.42 -2.67 15.00
C LEU A 263 -19.03 -1.86 16.25
N ASP A 264 -17.90 -1.17 16.22
CA ASP A 264 -17.41 -0.31 17.31
C ASP A 264 -18.00 1.11 17.28
N GLN A 265 -18.94 1.40 16.38
CA GLN A 265 -19.50 2.74 16.23
C GLN A 265 -20.66 2.98 17.23
N GLU A 266 -20.53 4.01 18.07
CA GLU A 266 -21.53 4.32 19.12
C GLU A 266 -22.93 4.59 18.55
N TYR A 267 -23.03 5.18 17.36
CA TYR A 267 -24.34 5.44 16.74
C TYR A 267 -25.14 4.17 16.43
N LEU A 268 -24.46 3.02 16.25
CA LEU A 268 -25.16 1.73 16.01
C LEU A 268 -26.05 1.30 17.19
N LYS A 269 -25.73 1.73 18.41
CA LYS A 269 -26.53 1.47 19.60
C LYS A 269 -27.90 2.22 19.59
N GLN A 270 -28.02 3.23 18.74
CA GLN A 270 -29.18 4.11 18.65
C GLN A 270 -30.01 3.90 17.37
N ILE A 271 -29.51 3.07 16.43
CA ILE A 271 -30.19 2.81 15.17
C ILE A 271 -31.36 1.84 15.41
N THR A 272 -32.54 2.23 14.96
CA THR A 272 -33.74 1.39 14.89
C THR A 272 -33.89 0.76 13.50
N ILE A 273 -34.71 -0.27 13.36
CA ILE A 273 -34.99 -0.91 12.06
C ILE A 273 -35.52 0.10 11.02
N SER A 274 -36.29 1.11 11.45
CA SER A 274 -36.78 2.18 10.58
C SER A 274 -35.68 3.08 10.01
N ASP A 275 -34.60 3.31 10.78
CA ASP A 275 -33.47 4.14 10.31
C ASP A 275 -32.66 3.43 9.21
N PHE A 276 -32.67 2.08 9.19
CA PHE A 276 -31.99 1.30 8.15
C PHE A 276 -32.65 1.46 6.76
N SER A 277 -33.97 1.62 6.72
CA SER A 277 -34.69 1.73 5.45
C SER A 277 -34.52 3.09 4.75
N GLU A 278 -34.33 4.17 5.50
CA GLU A 278 -34.27 5.53 4.94
C GLU A 278 -32.82 6.02 4.63
N LYS A 279 -31.82 5.56 5.38
CA LYS A 279 -30.44 6.12 5.28
C LYS A 279 -29.44 5.26 4.53
N ILE A 280 -29.73 3.97 4.33
CA ILE A 280 -28.78 3.02 3.72
C ILE A 280 -29.21 2.57 2.33
N LEU A 281 -30.48 2.71 1.98
CA LEU A 281 -31.05 2.32 0.69
C LEU A 281 -31.42 3.52 -0.19
N GLY A 282 -31.20 4.75 0.26
CA GLY A 282 -31.49 5.99 -0.48
C GLY A 282 -30.37 6.48 -1.38
#